data_f3095629c36a76c1355f1a5a9eff4495
#
_entry.id   f3095629c36a76c1355f1a5a9eff4495
#
_cell.length_a   1.000
_cell.length_b   1.000
_cell.length_c   1.000
_cell.angle_alpha   90.00
_cell.angle_beta   90.00
_cell.angle_gamma   90.00
#
_symmetry.space_group_name_H-M   'P 1'
#
loop_
_entity.id
_entity.type
_entity.pdbx_description
1 polymer ?
#
loop_
_entity_poly.entity_id
_entity_poly.type
_entity_poly.pdbx_seq_one_letter_code
_entity_poly.pdbx_strand_id
1 'polypeptide(L)'
;SDVYKRQVEVVGEEKSTFHFCDSIGFREVDFDPDMTEPLKEKKIKVVLCEPGKVARVAEIGTELSDLQRVVGGLIEPYYPFEEQVCIVCNDEGKYNGMRPCRAIYGEGREMMDIIFGPFFICDCSTPHFGSLNKEQLERYKKQFQNPEHFFRVGGEIKAVPYKPEKDHER
;
A
#
# COMPACT_ATOMS: atom_id res chain seq x y z
N SER A 1 -2.13 18.34 -15.86
CA SER A 1 -0.70 18.08 -15.70
C SER A 1 -0.27 18.48 -14.30
N ASP A 2 0.22 17.52 -13.56
CA ASP A 2 0.71 17.77 -12.22
C ASP A 2 2.02 18.54 -12.28
N VAL A 3 1.94 19.83 -12.03
CA VAL A 3 3.12 20.65 -11.88
C VAL A 3 3.65 20.43 -10.47
N TYR A 4 4.78 19.74 -10.36
CA TYR A 4 5.45 19.58 -9.09
C TYR A 4 5.97 20.93 -8.61
N LYS A 5 5.29 21.51 -7.64
CA LYS A 5 5.74 22.73 -7.01
C LYS A 5 6.73 22.37 -5.91
N ARG A 6 7.96 22.78 -6.09
CA ARG A 6 9.02 22.58 -5.08
C ARG A 6 9.28 23.89 -4.35
N GLN A 7 9.36 23.79 -3.04
CA GLN A 7 9.82 24.89 -2.20
C GLN A 7 11.32 24.76 -2.00
N VAL A 8 12.05 25.84 -2.27
CA VAL A 8 13.50 25.89 -2.11
C VAL A 8 13.84 26.96 -1.09
N GLU A 9 14.61 26.58 -0.07
CA GLU A 9 15.16 27.51 0.89
C GLU A 9 16.48 28.08 0.36
N VAL A 10 16.56 29.40 0.25
CA VAL A 10 17.79 30.09 -0.08
C VAL A 10 18.34 30.75 1.19
N VAL A 11 19.45 30.25 1.67
CA VAL A 11 20.10 30.74 2.89
C VAL A 11 21.07 31.90 2.55
N GLY A 12 20.72 33.10 2.97
CA GLY A 12 21.61 34.26 2.91
C GLY A 12 22.28 34.51 4.25
N GLU A 13 23.26 35.42 4.28
CA GLU A 13 24.08 35.71 5.47
C GLU A 13 23.28 36.26 6.67
N GLU A 14 22.07 36.78 6.45
CA GLU A 14 21.26 37.37 7.53
C GLU A 14 19.82 36.81 7.62
N LYS A 15 19.29 36.23 6.56
CA LYS A 15 17.91 35.71 6.54
C LYS A 15 17.78 34.56 5.56
N SER A 16 17.06 33.52 5.98
CA SER A 16 16.60 32.49 5.06
C SER A 16 15.36 33.01 4.30
N THR A 17 15.40 32.94 2.99
CA THR A 17 14.23 33.23 2.15
C THR A 17 13.76 31.96 1.48
N PHE A 18 12.45 31.79 1.41
CA PHE A 18 11.83 30.64 0.79
C PHE A 18 11.25 31.02 -0.57
N HIS A 19 11.59 30.27 -1.59
CA HIS A 19 11.13 30.51 -2.94
C HIS A 19 10.27 29.36 -3.42
N PHE A 20 9.16 29.71 -4.05
CA PHE A 20 8.26 28.73 -4.67
C PHE A 20 8.62 28.60 -6.14
N CYS A 21 9.00 27.37 -6.53
CA CYS A 21 9.32 27.09 -7.92
C CYS A 21 8.10 26.51 -8.64
N ASP A 22 7.58 27.27 -9.59
CA ASP A 22 6.50 26.80 -10.46
C ASP A 22 6.94 26.83 -11.93
N SER A 23 6.03 26.56 -12.86
CA SER A 23 6.32 26.55 -14.29
C SER A 23 6.68 27.91 -14.88
N ILE A 24 6.51 28.99 -14.14
CA ILE A 24 6.76 30.38 -14.56
C ILE A 24 8.05 30.92 -13.93
N GLY A 25 8.60 30.29 -12.91
CA GLY A 25 9.82 30.71 -12.22
C GLY A 25 9.67 30.71 -10.70
N PHE A 26 10.60 31.37 -10.04
CA PHE A 26 10.62 31.47 -8.57
C PHE A 26 9.78 32.65 -8.10
N ARG A 27 8.90 32.39 -7.13
CA ARG A 27 8.25 33.42 -6.35
C ARG A 27 8.73 33.39 -4.91
N GLU A 28 9.08 34.53 -4.38
CA GLU A 28 9.34 34.69 -2.96
C GLU A 28 8.03 34.53 -2.19
N VAL A 29 8.00 33.59 -1.26
CA VAL A 29 6.85 33.33 -0.41
C VAL A 29 7.21 33.70 1.00
N ASP A 30 6.39 34.51 1.65
CA ASP A 30 6.53 34.83 3.08
C ASP A 30 6.13 33.57 3.88
N PHE A 31 7.13 32.80 4.26
CA PHE A 31 6.95 31.56 4.95
C PHE A 31 7.67 31.61 6.30
N ASP A 32 6.90 31.42 7.37
CA ASP A 32 7.46 31.36 8.73
C ASP A 32 7.68 29.89 9.12
N PRO A 33 8.94 29.41 9.19
CA PRO A 33 9.21 28.03 9.58
C PRO A 33 8.78 27.69 11.00
N ASP A 34 8.63 28.67 11.88
CA ASP A 34 8.17 28.43 13.26
C ASP A 34 6.66 28.13 13.32
N MET A 35 5.93 28.46 12.27
CA MET A 35 4.49 28.20 12.15
C MET A 35 4.18 26.85 11.47
N THR A 36 5.19 26.13 10.98
CA THR A 36 4.97 24.78 10.47
C THR A 36 4.77 23.82 11.62
N GLU A 37 3.56 23.30 11.73
CA GLU A 37 3.36 22.09 12.52
C GLU A 37 4.25 20.99 11.95
N PRO A 38 4.96 20.21 12.81
CA PRO A 38 5.67 19.05 12.31
C PRO A 38 4.69 18.22 11.50
N LEU A 39 5.06 17.89 10.26
CA LEU A 39 4.29 17.02 9.40
C LEU A 39 3.99 15.76 10.21
N LYS A 40 2.78 15.66 10.72
CA LYS A 40 2.32 14.40 11.30
C LYS A 40 2.46 13.37 10.20
N GLU A 41 3.28 12.36 10.43
CA GLU A 41 3.38 11.24 9.51
C GLU A 41 1.96 10.79 9.19
N LYS A 42 1.56 11.04 7.95
CA LYS A 42 0.23 10.70 7.50
C LYS A 42 0.17 9.19 7.39
N LYS A 43 -0.67 8.56 8.20
CA LYS A 43 -0.88 7.12 8.18
C LYS A 43 -2.24 6.79 7.61
N ILE A 44 -2.32 5.68 6.91
CA ILE A 44 -3.57 5.16 6.37
C ILE A 44 -3.87 3.80 6.97
N LYS A 45 -5.17 3.52 7.15
CA LYS A 45 -5.66 2.22 7.61
C LYS A 45 -5.94 1.32 6.43
N VAL A 46 -5.28 0.19 6.40
CA VAL A 46 -5.34 -0.78 5.31
C VAL A 46 -5.59 -2.18 5.85
N VAL A 47 -5.98 -3.09 4.98
CA VAL A 47 -5.96 -4.52 5.29
C VAL A 47 -4.63 -5.08 4.79
N LEU A 48 -3.83 -5.61 5.69
CA LEU A 48 -2.53 -6.17 5.39
C LEU A 48 -2.62 -7.70 5.38
N CYS A 49 -2.12 -8.29 4.30
CA CYS A 49 -2.02 -9.74 4.13
C CYS A 49 -0.57 -10.13 3.94
N GLU A 50 -0.12 -11.07 4.75
CA GLU A 50 1.23 -11.63 4.68
C GLU A 50 1.15 -13.14 4.46
N PRO A 51 2.11 -13.75 3.73
CA PRO A 51 2.11 -15.19 3.54
C PRO A 51 2.15 -15.95 4.87
N GLY A 52 1.26 -16.91 5.03
CA GLY A 52 1.18 -17.72 6.23
C GLY A 52 0.55 -17.06 7.45
N LYS A 53 0.04 -15.84 7.31
CA LYS A 53 -0.56 -15.08 8.42
C LYS A 53 -2.00 -14.69 8.12
N VAL A 54 -2.79 -14.51 9.17
CA VAL A 54 -4.16 -14.01 9.08
C VAL A 54 -4.15 -12.55 8.66
N ALA A 55 -5.09 -12.16 7.81
CA ALA A 55 -5.26 -10.77 7.41
C ALA A 55 -5.57 -9.90 8.64
N ARG A 56 -5.01 -8.71 8.66
CA ARG A 56 -5.18 -7.77 9.77
C ARG A 56 -5.32 -6.34 9.29
N VAL A 57 -5.97 -5.53 10.09
CA VAL A 57 -5.98 -4.08 9.90
C VAL A 57 -4.64 -3.52 10.39
N ALA A 58 -3.99 -2.71 9.58
CA ALA A 58 -2.73 -2.08 9.93
C ALA A 58 -2.75 -0.61 9.56
N GLU A 59 -2.00 0.18 10.29
CA GLU A 59 -1.71 1.57 9.94
C GLU A 59 -0.32 1.63 9.32
N ILE A 60 -0.23 2.16 8.11
CA ILE A 60 1.04 2.28 7.38
C ILE A 60 1.28 3.72 6.95
N GLY A 61 2.54 4.10 6.83
CA GLY A 61 2.93 5.40 6.31
C GLY A 61 2.56 5.53 4.82
N THR A 62 2.45 6.76 4.34
CA THR A 62 2.06 7.06 2.95
C THR A 62 3.22 7.41 2.05
N GLU A 63 4.43 7.52 2.61
CA GLU A 63 5.63 7.74 1.82
C GLU A 63 5.93 6.49 0.96
N LEU A 64 6.49 6.70 -0.22
CA LEU A 64 6.83 5.59 -1.11
C LEU A 64 7.72 4.55 -0.42
N SER A 65 8.70 5.00 0.38
CA SER A 65 9.57 4.13 1.14
C SER A 65 8.82 3.26 2.16
N ASP A 66 7.78 3.80 2.78
CA ASP A 66 6.95 3.05 3.73
C ASP A 66 6.18 1.94 3.02
N LEU A 67 5.57 2.28 1.86
CA LEU A 67 4.80 1.33 1.06
C LEU A 67 5.71 0.22 0.50
N GLN A 68 6.88 0.58 0.02
CA GLN A 68 7.88 -0.38 -0.48
C GLN A 68 8.36 -1.32 0.62
N ARG A 69 8.52 -0.81 1.84
CA ARG A 69 8.92 -1.63 2.99
C ARG A 69 7.87 -2.69 3.33
N VAL A 70 6.60 -2.34 3.23
CA VAL A 70 5.49 -3.28 3.51
C VAL A 70 5.50 -4.44 2.52
N VAL A 71 5.67 -4.17 1.23
CA VAL A 71 5.63 -5.20 0.18
C VAL A 71 7.01 -5.83 -0.12
N GLY A 72 8.06 -5.28 0.44
CA GLY A 72 9.42 -5.81 0.28
C GLY A 72 10.10 -5.44 -1.04
N GLY A 73 9.70 -4.37 -1.69
CA GLY A 73 10.28 -3.92 -2.96
C GLY A 73 9.42 -2.90 -3.69
N LEU A 74 9.58 -2.82 -4.99
CA LEU A 74 8.77 -1.93 -5.82
C LEU A 74 7.29 -2.27 -5.73
N ILE A 75 6.45 -1.25 -5.70
CA ILE A 75 5.01 -1.43 -5.57
C ILE A 75 4.32 -1.47 -6.93
N GLU A 76 3.31 -2.32 -7.03
CA GLU A 76 2.39 -2.39 -8.16
C GLU A 76 0.95 -2.33 -7.65
N PRO A 77 0.13 -1.38 -8.09
CA PRO A 77 -1.29 -1.41 -7.79
C PRO A 77 -2.01 -2.38 -8.72
N TYR A 78 -2.92 -3.17 -8.16
CA TYR A 78 -3.74 -4.12 -8.86
C TYR A 78 -5.22 -3.86 -8.55
N TYR A 79 -6.08 -3.85 -9.54
CA TYR A 79 -7.46 -3.41 -9.44
C TYR A 79 -8.46 -4.54 -9.72
N PRO A 80 -8.59 -5.53 -8.82
CA PRO A 80 -9.49 -6.66 -9.04
C PRO A 80 -10.93 -6.39 -8.60
N PHE A 81 -11.20 -5.24 -7.99
CA PHE A 81 -12.48 -4.91 -7.40
C PHE A 81 -13.27 -3.93 -8.26
N GLU A 82 -14.61 -3.99 -8.20
CA GLU A 82 -15.47 -3.03 -8.89
C GLU A 82 -15.44 -1.64 -8.24
N GLU A 83 -15.25 -1.58 -6.92
CA GLU A 83 -15.15 -0.30 -6.22
C GLU A 83 -13.74 0.30 -6.32
N GLN A 84 -13.61 1.56 -5.94
CA GLN A 84 -12.34 2.30 -6.00
C GLN A 84 -11.39 1.92 -4.86
N VAL A 85 -11.09 0.66 -4.81
CA VAL A 85 -10.17 0.00 -3.87
C VAL A 85 -9.17 -0.80 -4.68
N CYS A 86 -7.92 -0.80 -4.26
CA CYS A 86 -6.89 -1.56 -4.95
C CYS A 86 -6.05 -2.40 -3.98
N ILE A 87 -5.41 -3.40 -4.55
CA ILE A 87 -4.35 -4.16 -3.92
C ILE A 87 -3.02 -3.50 -4.31
N VAL A 88 -2.14 -3.27 -3.34
CA VAL A 88 -0.77 -2.84 -3.60
C VAL A 88 0.16 -3.99 -3.20
N CYS A 89 0.88 -4.51 -4.16
CA CYS A 89 1.74 -5.68 -4.00
C CYS A 89 3.14 -5.41 -4.55
N ASN A 90 4.03 -6.39 -4.39
CA ASN A 90 5.38 -6.32 -4.96
C ASN A 90 5.31 -6.56 -6.46
N ASP A 91 5.88 -5.65 -7.24
CA ASP A 91 5.92 -5.70 -8.71
C ASP A 91 6.63 -6.96 -9.24
N GLU A 92 7.63 -7.43 -8.52
CA GLU A 92 8.45 -8.58 -8.93
C GLU A 92 8.28 -9.81 -8.03
N GLY A 93 7.24 -9.86 -7.20
CA GLY A 93 7.07 -10.93 -6.22
C GLY A 93 7.10 -12.33 -6.80
N LYS A 94 6.51 -12.53 -7.99
CA LYS A 94 6.51 -13.82 -8.70
C LYS A 94 7.91 -14.23 -9.15
N TYR A 95 8.74 -13.26 -9.52
CA TYR A 95 10.07 -13.48 -10.09
C TYR A 95 11.16 -13.55 -9.02
N ASN A 96 10.95 -12.91 -7.88
CA ASN A 96 11.91 -12.86 -6.77
C ASN A 96 11.82 -14.05 -5.83
N GLY A 97 11.01 -15.07 -6.15
CA GLY A 97 10.85 -16.24 -5.31
C GLY A 97 10.09 -16.00 -4.01
N MET A 98 9.27 -14.94 -3.95
CA MET A 98 8.42 -14.72 -2.80
C MET A 98 7.36 -15.80 -2.68
N ARG A 99 6.93 -16.09 -1.45
CA ARG A 99 5.90 -17.08 -1.19
C ARG A 99 4.55 -16.58 -1.70
N PRO A 100 3.72 -17.45 -2.30
CA PRO A 100 2.35 -17.07 -2.64
C PRO A 100 1.57 -16.73 -1.36
N CYS A 101 0.80 -15.66 -1.43
CA CYS A 101 0.09 -15.10 -0.28
C CYS A 101 -1.41 -15.41 -0.34
N ARG A 102 -2.08 -14.95 -1.39
CA ARG A 102 -3.52 -15.14 -1.59
C ARG A 102 -3.83 -15.30 -3.08
N ALA A 103 -4.82 -16.14 -3.37
CA ALA A 103 -5.43 -16.21 -4.70
C ALA A 103 -6.49 -15.12 -4.84
N ILE A 104 -6.61 -14.58 -6.04
CA ILE A 104 -7.64 -13.62 -6.41
C ILE A 104 -8.64 -14.31 -7.32
N TYR A 105 -9.91 -14.21 -6.97
CA TYR A 105 -11.01 -14.85 -7.70
C TYR A 105 -11.87 -13.81 -8.40
N GLY A 106 -12.34 -14.15 -9.59
CA GLY A 106 -13.34 -13.37 -10.31
C GLY A 106 -14.76 -13.64 -9.82
N GLU A 107 -15.73 -13.00 -10.46
CA GLU A 107 -17.15 -13.14 -10.11
C GLU A 107 -17.67 -14.57 -10.26
N GLY A 108 -17.15 -15.31 -11.24
CA GLY A 108 -17.48 -16.72 -11.47
C GLY A 108 -16.71 -17.69 -10.58
N ARG A 109 -16.01 -17.19 -9.56
CA ARG A 109 -15.13 -17.95 -8.65
C ARG A 109 -13.94 -18.62 -9.34
N GLU A 110 -13.65 -18.23 -10.56
CA GLU A 110 -12.41 -18.63 -11.24
C GLU A 110 -11.20 -17.91 -10.62
N MET A 111 -10.12 -18.65 -10.48
CA MET A 111 -8.85 -18.04 -10.01
C MET A 111 -8.27 -17.17 -11.13
N MET A 112 -8.23 -15.86 -10.89
CA MET A 112 -7.72 -14.90 -11.85
C MET A 112 -6.23 -14.68 -11.71
N ASP A 113 -5.74 -14.62 -10.49
CA ASP A 113 -4.31 -14.38 -10.21
C ASP A 113 -3.95 -14.88 -8.82
N ILE A 114 -2.64 -14.90 -8.54
CA ILE A 114 -2.08 -15.20 -7.23
C ILE A 114 -1.12 -14.07 -6.89
N ILE A 115 -1.31 -13.45 -5.73
CA ILE A 115 -0.40 -12.43 -5.23
C ILE A 115 0.71 -13.10 -4.44
N PHE A 116 1.95 -12.78 -4.80
CA PHE A 116 3.16 -13.29 -4.15
C PHE A 116 3.76 -12.22 -3.23
N GLY A 117 4.11 -12.62 -2.03
CA GLY A 117 4.62 -11.72 -1.01
C GLY A 117 3.53 -10.94 -0.27
N PRO A 118 3.92 -10.10 0.69
CA PRO A 118 2.97 -9.27 1.44
C PRO A 118 2.29 -8.28 0.52
N PHE A 119 1.02 -8.00 0.78
CA PHE A 119 0.27 -6.95 0.09
C PHE A 119 -0.71 -6.27 1.04
N PHE A 120 -1.17 -5.11 0.65
CA PHE A 120 -2.20 -4.42 1.40
C PHE A 120 -3.32 -3.92 0.48
N ILE A 121 -4.50 -3.73 1.06
CA ILE A 121 -5.69 -3.24 0.36
C ILE A 121 -5.99 -1.84 0.89
N CYS A 122 -6.10 -0.88 -0.02
CA CYS A 122 -6.32 0.52 0.34
C CYS A 122 -7.30 1.19 -0.61
N ASP A 123 -7.74 2.40 -0.24
CA ASP A 123 -8.57 3.24 -1.08
C ASP A 123 -7.75 3.86 -2.21
N CYS A 124 -8.30 3.83 -3.41
CA CYS A 124 -7.71 4.47 -4.59
C CYS A 124 -8.70 5.42 -5.30
N SER A 125 -9.67 5.94 -4.56
CA SER A 125 -10.65 6.90 -5.09
C SER A 125 -10.04 8.27 -5.44
N THR A 126 -8.86 8.56 -4.91
CA THR A 126 -8.06 9.75 -5.22
C THR A 126 -6.73 9.33 -5.83
N PRO A 127 -5.95 10.28 -6.40
CA PRO A 127 -4.60 9.96 -6.91
C PRO A 127 -3.63 9.43 -5.85
N HIS A 128 -3.94 9.61 -4.57
CA HIS A 128 -3.12 9.12 -3.46
C HIS A 128 -3.81 7.92 -2.81
N PHE A 129 -3.02 6.93 -2.39
CA PHE A 129 -3.55 5.83 -1.61
C PHE A 129 -4.09 6.33 -0.28
N GLY A 130 -5.29 5.88 0.08
CA GLY A 130 -5.99 6.35 1.27
C GLY A 130 -6.45 5.22 2.17
N SER A 131 -7.01 5.61 3.31
CA SER A 131 -7.59 4.68 4.27
C SER A 131 -8.86 4.05 3.74
N LEU A 132 -9.04 2.76 4.00
CA LEU A 132 -10.33 2.10 3.87
C LEU A 132 -11.26 2.61 4.98
N ASN A 133 -12.57 2.68 4.69
CA ASN A 133 -13.55 2.94 5.74
C ASN A 133 -13.76 1.68 6.60
N LYS A 134 -14.49 1.84 7.71
CA LYS A 134 -14.72 0.76 8.67
C LYS A 134 -15.36 -0.48 8.04
N GLU A 135 -16.36 -0.27 7.19
CA GLU A 135 -17.05 -1.36 6.48
C GLU A 135 -16.11 -2.10 5.53
N GLN A 136 -15.32 -1.37 4.76
CA GLN A 136 -14.32 -1.93 3.85
C GLN A 136 -13.24 -2.72 4.59
N LEU A 137 -12.75 -2.19 5.71
CA LEU A 137 -11.76 -2.88 6.56
C LEU A 137 -12.31 -4.24 7.04
N GLU A 138 -13.52 -4.28 7.54
CA GLU A 138 -14.15 -5.51 8.03
C GLU A 138 -14.39 -6.51 6.88
N ARG A 139 -14.89 -6.04 5.76
CA ARG A 139 -15.22 -6.86 4.58
C ARG A 139 -13.98 -7.49 3.96
N TYR A 140 -12.95 -6.70 3.69
CA TYR A 140 -11.71 -7.22 3.08
C TYR A 140 -10.90 -8.06 4.05
N LYS A 141 -10.87 -7.69 5.33
CA LYS A 141 -10.25 -8.52 6.36
C LYS A 141 -10.89 -9.92 6.41
N LYS A 142 -12.21 -10.00 6.33
CA LYS A 142 -12.93 -11.26 6.30
C LYS A 142 -12.68 -12.03 5.00
N GLN A 143 -12.68 -11.35 3.86
CA GLN A 143 -12.48 -11.96 2.55
C GLN A 143 -11.12 -12.64 2.43
N PHE A 144 -10.07 -12.00 2.94
CA PHE A 144 -8.70 -12.48 2.88
C PHE A 144 -8.18 -13.04 4.20
N GLN A 145 -9.08 -13.39 5.11
CA GLN A 145 -8.76 -13.71 6.50
C GLN A 145 -7.70 -14.78 6.65
N ASN A 146 -7.85 -15.92 6.00
CA ASN A 146 -6.99 -17.07 6.21
C ASN A 146 -5.89 -17.14 5.15
N PRO A 147 -4.65 -17.46 5.56
CA PRO A 147 -3.61 -17.80 4.60
C PRO A 147 -4.00 -19.06 3.84
N GLU A 148 -3.40 -19.26 2.68
CA GLU A 148 -3.74 -20.32 1.75
C GLU A 148 -2.54 -21.20 1.44
N HIS A 149 -2.78 -22.49 1.31
CA HIS A 149 -1.82 -23.44 0.71
C HIS A 149 -2.08 -23.51 -0.78
N PHE A 150 -1.00 -23.48 -1.55
CA PHE A 150 -1.05 -23.56 -3.01
C PHE A 150 -0.41 -24.85 -3.48
N PHE A 151 -1.10 -25.60 -4.32
CA PHE A 151 -0.59 -26.83 -4.89
C PHE A 151 -1.13 -27.03 -6.29
N ARG A 152 -0.40 -27.82 -7.06
CA ARG A 152 -0.77 -28.14 -8.42
C ARG A 152 -1.42 -29.53 -8.50
N VAL A 153 -2.61 -29.57 -9.07
CA VAL A 153 -3.38 -30.79 -9.27
C VAL A 153 -3.81 -30.85 -10.73
N GLY A 154 -3.37 -31.88 -11.47
CA GLY A 154 -3.77 -32.07 -12.86
C GLY A 154 -3.41 -30.90 -13.79
N GLY A 155 -2.33 -30.18 -13.50
CA GLY A 155 -1.90 -29.00 -14.27
C GLY A 155 -2.55 -27.69 -13.83
N GLU A 156 -3.52 -27.73 -12.94
CA GLU A 156 -4.16 -26.53 -12.37
C GLU A 156 -3.62 -26.22 -10.99
N ILE A 157 -3.50 -24.93 -10.69
CA ILE A 157 -3.13 -24.46 -9.35
C ILE A 157 -4.40 -24.32 -8.52
N LYS A 158 -4.36 -24.92 -7.33
CA LYS A 158 -5.44 -24.82 -6.35
C LYS A 158 -4.95 -24.14 -5.09
N ALA A 159 -5.81 -23.32 -4.51
CA ALA A 159 -5.56 -22.63 -3.25
C ALA A 159 -6.58 -23.09 -2.21
N VAL A 160 -6.08 -23.50 -1.05
CA VAL A 160 -6.94 -23.95 0.04
C VAL A 160 -6.62 -23.11 1.28
N PRO A 161 -7.60 -22.36 1.81
CA PRO A 161 -7.39 -21.60 3.03
C PRO A 161 -7.19 -22.54 4.22
N TYR A 162 -6.34 -22.11 5.16
CA TYR A 162 -6.10 -22.84 6.40
C TYR A 162 -6.01 -21.86 7.57
N LYS A 163 -6.26 -22.37 8.77
CA LYS A 163 -6.06 -21.58 9.98
C LYS A 163 -4.63 -21.84 10.48
N PRO A 164 -3.78 -20.81 10.54
CA PRO A 164 -2.44 -21.00 11.09
C PRO A 164 -2.54 -21.34 12.56
N GLU A 165 -1.63 -22.17 13.02
CA GLU A 165 -1.50 -22.45 14.46
C GLU A 165 -1.24 -21.13 15.17
N LYS A 166 -1.92 -20.90 16.29
CA LYS A 166 -1.63 -19.75 17.13
C LYS A 166 -0.20 -19.92 17.65
N ASP A 167 0.65 -18.98 17.29
CA ASP A 167 1.95 -18.88 17.91
C ASP A 167 1.72 -18.79 19.42
N HIS A 168 2.06 -19.84 20.14
CA HIS A 168 2.12 -19.77 21.58
C HIS A 168 3.34 -18.93 21.92
N GLU A 169 3.13 -17.63 22.09
CA GLU A 169 4.14 -16.78 22.70
C GLU A 169 4.42 -17.30 24.10
N ARG A 170 5.62 -17.80 24.28
CA ARG A 170 6.14 -18.13 25.60
C ARG A 170 6.83 -16.91 26.20
#